data_3eadbdd1986f43d926595bd5969d4063
#
_entry.id   3eadbdd1986f43d926595bd5969d4063
#
_cell.length_a   1.000
_cell.length_b   1.000
_cell.length_c   1.000
_cell.angle_alpha   90.00
_cell.angle_beta   90.00
_cell.angle_gamma   90.00
#
_symmetry.space_group_name_H-M   'P 1'
#
loop_
_entity.id
_entity.type
_entity.pdbx_description
1 polymer ?
#
loop_
_entity_poly.entity_id
_entity_poly.type
_entity_poly.pdbx_seq_one_letter_code
_entity_poly.pdbx_strand_id
1 'polypeptide(L)'
;MMMKRFTVFYILVAAFAILTSCDVRSGTAKEEMEKFSGSPTPPLVQPSPEPTIDPADSIAVDVTVEGSTITVLGYKEKKTAVCSKFDRVMINGDDNIVTIKGGCSQIVANGDRNQITAEASLAFVLNGSENSVKHTKYVNGRRPTITEPIGGNTTEKISAPAAKK
;
A
#
# COMPACT_ATOMS: atom_id res chain seq x y z
N MET A 1 -11.13 24.09 52.66
CA MET A 1 -11.60 23.43 51.44
C MET A 1 -10.57 22.47 50.85
N MET A 2 -9.68 21.87 51.67
CA MET A 2 -8.55 21.06 51.25
C MET A 2 -8.66 19.54 51.58
N MET A 3 -9.64 19.15 52.40
CA MET A 3 -9.78 17.76 52.87
C MET A 3 -10.54 16.82 51.90
N LYS A 4 -11.31 17.32 50.95
CA LYS A 4 -12.06 16.46 50.02
C LYS A 4 -11.23 15.88 48.87
N ARG A 5 -10.04 16.42 48.59
CA ARG A 5 -9.20 15.95 47.47
C ARG A 5 -8.35 14.71 47.83
N PHE A 6 -8.04 14.52 49.10
CA PHE A 6 -7.25 13.36 49.57
C PHE A 6 -8.05 12.06 49.62
N THR A 7 -9.35 12.14 49.91
CA THR A 7 -10.20 10.93 50.01
C THR A 7 -10.44 10.27 48.63
N VAL A 8 -10.53 11.05 47.58
CA VAL A 8 -10.72 10.53 46.21
C VAL A 8 -9.46 9.84 45.71
N PHE A 9 -8.28 10.33 46.13
CA PHE A 9 -6.99 9.74 45.70
C PHE A 9 -6.75 8.36 46.34
N TYR A 10 -7.19 8.17 47.57
CA TYR A 10 -7.06 6.88 48.30
C TYR A 10 -8.00 5.80 47.74
N ILE A 11 -9.18 6.17 47.30
CA ILE A 11 -10.15 5.23 46.72
C ILE A 11 -9.65 4.75 45.33
N LEU A 12 -8.98 5.62 44.53
CA LEU A 12 -8.43 5.27 43.22
C LEU A 12 -7.21 4.33 43.35
N VAL A 13 -6.38 4.48 44.35
CA VAL A 13 -5.22 3.60 44.58
C VAL A 13 -5.64 2.23 45.11
N ALA A 14 -6.70 2.14 45.94
CA ALA A 14 -7.21 0.87 46.42
C ALA A 14 -7.91 0.02 45.33
N ALA A 15 -8.47 0.64 44.28
CA ALA A 15 -9.10 -0.08 43.20
C ALA A 15 -8.11 -0.69 42.17
N PHE A 16 -6.83 -0.27 42.18
CA PHE A 16 -5.83 -0.77 41.26
C PHE A 16 -5.08 -2.02 41.74
N ALA A 17 -5.23 -2.39 43.05
CA ALA A 17 -4.52 -3.52 43.65
C ALA A 17 -5.22 -4.88 43.50
N ILE A 18 -6.38 -4.97 42.85
CA ILE A 18 -7.18 -6.22 42.79
C ILE A 18 -7.05 -6.92 41.40
N LEU A 19 -6.30 -6.37 40.44
CA LEU A 19 -6.20 -6.92 39.07
C LEU A 19 -4.92 -7.72 38.77
N THR A 20 -4.11 -8.06 39.76
CA THR A 20 -2.93 -8.87 39.54
C THR A 20 -3.04 -10.26 40.18
N SER A 21 -4.06 -11.02 39.82
CA SER A 21 -4.07 -12.46 40.16
C SER A 21 -4.92 -13.21 39.10
N CYS A 22 -4.42 -13.30 37.89
CA CYS A 22 -4.80 -14.39 37.00
C CYS A 22 -3.61 -15.33 36.87
N ASP A 23 -3.42 -16.17 37.88
CA ASP A 23 -2.62 -17.36 37.75
C ASP A 23 -3.45 -18.42 36.99
N VAL A 24 -3.42 -18.34 35.66
CA VAL A 24 -3.99 -19.40 34.82
C VAL A 24 -2.95 -20.51 34.68
N ARG A 25 -2.74 -21.21 35.78
CA ARG A 25 -2.00 -22.46 35.78
C ARG A 25 -2.99 -23.62 35.67
N SER A 26 -3.70 -23.69 34.52
CA SER A 26 -4.52 -24.84 34.24
C SER A 26 -3.68 -25.89 33.52
N GLY A 27 -3.46 -27.02 34.19
CA GLY A 27 -2.79 -28.20 33.66
C GLY A 27 -3.51 -28.89 32.47
N THR A 28 -4.63 -28.34 32.01
CA THR A 28 -5.42 -28.83 30.87
C THR A 28 -4.83 -28.44 29.51
N ALA A 29 -3.92 -27.46 29.45
CA ALA A 29 -3.31 -27.07 28.19
C ALA A 29 -2.27 -28.06 27.63
N LYS A 30 -1.75 -28.96 28.48
CA LYS A 30 -0.78 -29.97 28.06
C LYS A 30 -1.45 -31.20 27.41
N GLU A 31 -2.60 -31.61 27.89
CA GLU A 31 -3.32 -32.80 27.33
C GLU A 31 -3.97 -32.48 25.98
N GLU A 32 -4.38 -31.23 25.76
CA GLU A 32 -4.93 -30.83 24.46
C GLU A 32 -3.84 -30.67 23.37
N MET A 33 -2.62 -30.34 23.73
CA MET A 33 -1.51 -30.23 22.80
C MET A 33 -1.00 -31.59 22.29
N GLU A 34 -1.05 -32.63 23.09
CA GLU A 34 -0.67 -33.98 22.66
C GLU A 34 -1.69 -34.58 21.68
N LYS A 35 -2.95 -34.20 21.79
CA LYS A 35 -4.02 -34.67 20.87
C LYS A 35 -3.90 -34.09 19.47
N PHE A 36 -3.23 -32.94 19.30
CA PHE A 36 -3.00 -32.30 18.00
C PHE A 36 -1.64 -32.63 17.36
N SER A 37 -0.75 -33.30 18.09
CA SER A 37 0.58 -33.65 17.58
C SER A 37 0.58 -34.84 16.60
N GLY A 38 -0.58 -35.40 16.30
CA GLY A 38 -0.76 -36.49 15.33
C GLY A 38 -1.45 -36.10 14.02
N SER A 39 -1.78 -34.83 13.80
CA SER A 39 -2.29 -34.39 12.51
C SER A 39 -1.15 -34.41 11.48
N PRO A 40 -1.31 -35.09 10.33
CA PRO A 40 -0.31 -35.00 9.27
C PRO A 40 -0.14 -33.52 8.89
N THR A 41 1.09 -33.02 9.02
CA THR A 41 1.45 -31.67 8.56
C THR A 41 0.93 -31.53 7.13
N PRO A 42 0.05 -30.56 6.83
CA PRO A 42 -0.38 -30.34 5.46
C PRO A 42 0.86 -30.20 4.59
N PRO A 43 0.90 -30.78 3.39
CA PRO A 43 2.04 -30.59 2.50
C PRO A 43 2.31 -29.10 2.40
N LEU A 44 3.57 -28.68 2.64
CA LEU A 44 4.01 -27.32 2.40
C LEU A 44 3.67 -27.00 0.94
N VAL A 45 2.60 -26.27 0.72
CA VAL A 45 2.28 -25.71 -0.60
C VAL A 45 3.42 -24.79 -0.92
N GLN A 46 4.38 -25.26 -1.71
CA GLN A 46 5.41 -24.41 -2.27
C GLN A 46 4.70 -23.27 -3.01
N PRO A 47 4.96 -22.00 -2.67
CA PRO A 47 4.40 -20.91 -3.44
C PRO A 47 4.75 -21.14 -4.91
N SER A 48 3.74 -21.18 -5.76
CA SER A 48 3.95 -21.25 -7.20
C SER A 48 4.89 -20.15 -7.62
N PRO A 49 5.95 -20.43 -8.40
CA PRO A 49 6.89 -19.39 -8.81
C PRO A 49 6.10 -18.25 -9.46
N GLU A 50 6.30 -17.06 -8.96
CA GLU A 50 5.69 -15.85 -9.53
C GLU A 50 6.11 -15.73 -11.00
N PRO A 51 5.19 -15.48 -11.94
CA PRO A 51 5.53 -15.41 -13.34
C PRO A 51 6.62 -14.38 -13.59
N THR A 52 7.69 -14.81 -14.25
CA THR A 52 8.85 -13.98 -14.59
C THR A 52 8.41 -12.80 -15.46
N ILE A 53 8.84 -11.60 -15.12
CA ILE A 53 8.58 -10.39 -15.91
C ILE A 53 9.50 -10.40 -17.14
N ASP A 54 8.90 -10.23 -18.33
CA ASP A 54 9.66 -10.08 -19.57
C ASP A 54 10.53 -8.81 -19.49
N PRO A 55 11.82 -8.86 -19.81
CA PRO A 55 12.67 -7.67 -19.89
C PRO A 55 12.13 -6.57 -20.80
N ALA A 56 11.38 -6.92 -21.87
CA ALA A 56 10.72 -5.97 -22.75
C ALA A 56 9.61 -5.17 -22.05
N ASP A 57 9.02 -5.73 -21.00
CA ASP A 57 8.00 -5.12 -20.16
C ASP A 57 8.62 -4.30 -19.00
N SER A 58 9.92 -4.05 -19.03
CA SER A 58 10.63 -3.33 -17.98
C SER A 58 11.25 -2.04 -18.51
N ILE A 59 11.34 -1.04 -17.64
CA ILE A 59 12.12 0.19 -17.85
C ILE A 59 13.20 0.27 -16.76
N ALA A 60 14.44 0.47 -17.17
CA ALA A 60 15.54 0.66 -16.23
C ALA A 60 15.54 2.09 -15.69
N VAL A 61 15.57 2.22 -14.37
CA VAL A 61 15.61 3.51 -13.67
C VAL A 61 16.68 3.43 -12.58
N ASP A 62 17.49 4.47 -12.46
CA ASP A 62 18.41 4.61 -11.34
C ASP A 62 17.65 5.01 -10.09
N VAL A 63 17.47 4.06 -9.18
CA VAL A 63 16.73 4.25 -7.91
C VAL A 63 17.59 4.85 -6.80
N THR A 64 18.88 5.06 -7.05
CA THR A 64 19.80 5.68 -6.09
C THR A 64 19.76 7.20 -6.14
N VAL A 65 19.25 7.76 -7.24
CA VAL A 65 19.08 9.20 -7.43
C VAL A 65 17.71 9.59 -6.91
N GLU A 66 17.69 10.42 -5.88
CA GLU A 66 16.44 10.98 -5.35
C GLU A 66 15.82 11.93 -6.38
N GLY A 67 14.60 11.62 -6.79
CA GLY A 67 13.81 12.45 -7.69
C GLY A 67 13.07 13.57 -6.95
N SER A 68 12.44 14.44 -7.72
CA SER A 68 11.60 15.52 -7.22
C SER A 68 10.12 15.10 -7.13
N THR A 69 9.30 15.95 -6.50
CA THR A 69 7.84 15.77 -6.53
C THR A 69 7.25 16.63 -7.64
N ILE A 70 6.59 15.98 -8.58
CA ILE A 70 5.84 16.62 -9.66
C ILE A 70 4.37 16.68 -9.22
N THR A 71 3.82 17.86 -9.06
CA THR A 71 2.43 18.03 -8.63
C THR A 71 1.53 18.39 -9.79
N VAL A 72 0.46 17.61 -9.96
CA VAL A 72 -0.65 17.88 -10.88
C VAL A 72 -1.85 18.32 -10.06
N LEU A 73 -2.29 19.55 -10.25
CA LEU A 73 -3.45 20.13 -9.56
C LEU A 73 -4.56 20.40 -10.57
N GLY A 74 -5.80 20.16 -10.17
CA GLY A 74 -6.94 20.58 -10.98
C GLY A 74 -8.18 19.71 -10.83
N TYR A 75 -9.19 20.13 -11.56
CA TYR A 75 -10.47 19.44 -11.70
C TYR A 75 -10.79 19.31 -13.18
N LYS A 76 -11.03 18.08 -13.65
CA LYS A 76 -11.28 17.77 -15.07
C LYS A 76 -10.14 18.24 -16.02
N GLU A 77 -8.92 18.25 -15.50
CA GLU A 77 -7.75 18.66 -16.25
C GLU A 77 -7.15 17.50 -17.04
N LYS A 78 -6.57 17.85 -18.19
CA LYS A 78 -5.76 16.91 -18.98
C LYS A 78 -4.31 17.33 -18.92
N LYS A 79 -3.46 16.54 -18.26
CA LYS A 79 -2.06 16.87 -18.00
C LYS A 79 -1.13 15.73 -18.41
N THR A 80 0.11 16.11 -18.72
CA THR A 80 1.21 15.15 -18.90
C THR A 80 2.33 15.48 -17.93
N ALA A 81 2.80 14.47 -17.23
CA ALA A 81 3.97 14.52 -16.36
C ALA A 81 5.07 13.62 -16.91
N VAL A 82 6.32 13.93 -16.62
CA VAL A 82 7.48 13.13 -17.05
C VAL A 82 8.39 12.88 -15.88
N CYS A 83 8.54 11.62 -15.49
CA CYS A 83 9.53 11.19 -14.49
C CYS A 83 10.88 10.99 -15.19
N SER A 84 11.82 11.90 -14.96
CA SER A 84 13.17 11.86 -15.54
C SER A 84 14.23 11.33 -14.59
N LYS A 85 14.01 11.44 -13.27
CA LYS A 85 14.92 11.01 -12.21
C LYS A 85 14.09 10.36 -11.13
N PHE A 86 13.68 9.19 -11.20
CA PHE A 86 12.93 8.48 -10.15
C PHE A 86 11.97 9.38 -9.32
N ASP A 87 11.30 10.29 -10.03
CA ASP A 87 10.44 11.33 -9.46
C ASP A 87 9.17 10.72 -8.86
N ARG A 88 8.56 11.44 -7.92
CA ARG A 88 7.24 11.17 -7.39
C ARG A 88 6.21 12.06 -8.10
N VAL A 89 5.08 11.50 -8.52
CA VAL A 89 3.96 12.28 -9.05
C VAL A 89 2.82 12.31 -8.04
N MET A 90 2.33 13.50 -7.76
CA MET A 90 1.18 13.73 -6.88
C MET A 90 0.06 14.41 -7.67
N ILE A 91 -1.08 13.76 -7.75
CA ILE A 91 -2.29 14.26 -8.43
C ILE A 91 -3.29 14.64 -7.35
N ASN A 92 -3.67 15.91 -7.30
CA ASN A 92 -4.62 16.43 -6.33
C ASN A 92 -5.82 17.02 -7.07
N GLY A 93 -7.00 16.45 -6.83
CA GLY A 93 -8.27 16.85 -7.43
C GLY A 93 -8.97 15.69 -8.14
N ASP A 94 -10.12 15.99 -8.72
CA ASP A 94 -11.03 14.98 -9.22
C ASP A 94 -11.19 15.04 -10.75
N ASP A 95 -11.62 13.92 -11.34
CA ASP A 95 -11.96 13.78 -12.75
C ASP A 95 -10.78 14.12 -13.72
N ASN A 96 -9.53 14.08 -13.26
CA ASN A 96 -8.38 14.40 -14.10
C ASN A 96 -8.00 13.24 -15.01
N ILE A 97 -7.47 13.59 -16.19
CA ILE A 97 -6.87 12.65 -17.14
C ILE A 97 -5.37 12.94 -17.18
N VAL A 98 -4.57 12.05 -16.60
CA VAL A 98 -3.13 12.27 -16.44
C VAL A 98 -2.34 11.21 -17.20
N THR A 99 -1.45 11.65 -18.08
CA THR A 99 -0.49 10.78 -18.76
C THR A 99 0.89 10.96 -18.12
N ILE A 100 1.52 9.88 -17.67
CA ILE A 100 2.81 9.91 -16.99
C ILE A 100 3.80 9.07 -17.79
N LYS A 101 4.91 9.69 -18.21
CA LYS A 101 5.99 9.05 -18.95
C LYS A 101 7.19 8.80 -18.08
N GLY A 102 7.97 7.78 -18.42
CA GLY A 102 9.16 7.36 -17.67
C GLY A 102 8.84 6.51 -16.46
N GLY A 103 9.86 6.15 -15.69
CA GLY A 103 9.75 5.34 -14.48
C GLY A 103 9.73 6.21 -13.24
N CYS A 104 8.62 6.20 -12.52
CA CYS A 104 8.42 6.97 -11.31
C CYS A 104 8.68 6.14 -10.05
N SER A 105 9.09 6.78 -8.96
CA SER A 105 9.18 6.16 -7.65
C SER A 105 7.80 5.84 -7.10
N GLN A 106 6.89 6.80 -7.21
CA GLN A 106 5.53 6.68 -6.70
C GLN A 106 4.58 7.60 -7.48
N ILE A 107 3.37 7.12 -7.69
CA ILE A 107 2.26 7.92 -8.21
C ILE A 107 1.17 7.91 -7.15
N VAL A 108 0.79 9.10 -6.67
CA VAL A 108 -0.23 9.31 -5.65
C VAL A 108 -1.39 10.05 -6.28
N ALA A 109 -2.59 9.49 -6.19
CA ALA A 109 -3.83 10.18 -6.55
C ALA A 109 -4.60 10.51 -5.27
N ASN A 110 -4.83 11.80 -5.04
CA ASN A 110 -5.67 12.33 -3.97
C ASN A 110 -6.90 12.95 -4.62
N GLY A 111 -8.04 12.26 -4.50
CA GLY A 111 -9.31 12.63 -5.12
C GLY A 111 -9.93 11.47 -5.88
N ASP A 112 -11.05 11.72 -6.51
CA ASP A 112 -11.91 10.70 -7.09
C ASP A 112 -11.91 10.73 -8.63
N ARG A 113 -12.25 9.61 -9.26
CA ARG A 113 -12.49 9.46 -10.70
C ARG A 113 -11.33 9.92 -11.61
N ASN A 114 -10.10 9.91 -11.11
CA ASN A 114 -8.94 10.23 -11.93
C ASN A 114 -8.60 9.06 -12.86
N GLN A 115 -8.31 9.38 -14.12
CA GLN A 115 -7.84 8.43 -15.13
C GLN A 115 -6.34 8.64 -15.35
N ILE A 116 -5.54 7.69 -14.95
CA ILE A 116 -4.08 7.78 -14.96
C ILE A 116 -3.53 6.74 -15.94
N THR A 117 -2.77 7.18 -16.92
CA THR A 117 -2.01 6.30 -17.80
C THR A 117 -0.53 6.53 -17.55
N ALA A 118 0.15 5.56 -16.97
CA ALA A 118 1.56 5.63 -16.62
C ALA A 118 2.40 4.68 -17.48
N GLU A 119 3.64 5.06 -17.77
CA GLU A 119 4.58 4.11 -18.37
C GLU A 119 5.01 3.07 -17.32
N ALA A 120 5.57 3.51 -16.18
CA ALA A 120 5.94 2.63 -15.07
C ALA A 120 5.99 3.38 -13.74
N SER A 121 5.76 2.67 -12.62
CA SER A 121 5.98 3.16 -11.27
C SER A 121 6.29 2.01 -10.34
N LEU A 122 7.04 2.25 -9.24
CA LEU A 122 7.23 1.26 -8.17
C LEU A 122 6.05 1.18 -7.22
N ALA A 123 5.28 2.27 -7.08
CA ALA A 123 4.12 2.27 -6.21
C ALA A 123 3.00 3.15 -6.77
N PHE A 124 1.77 2.69 -6.54
CA PHE A 124 0.54 3.48 -6.74
C PHE A 124 -0.16 3.61 -5.39
N VAL A 125 -0.51 4.83 -5.02
CA VAL A 125 -1.27 5.16 -3.81
C VAL A 125 -2.53 5.91 -4.23
N LEU A 126 -3.69 5.32 -4.00
CA LEU A 126 -4.98 5.84 -4.48
C LEU A 126 -5.83 6.23 -3.27
N ASN A 127 -5.71 7.50 -2.87
CA ASN A 127 -6.48 8.10 -1.77
C ASN A 127 -7.75 8.75 -2.33
N GLY A 128 -8.78 7.95 -2.45
CA GLY A 128 -10.06 8.33 -3.05
C GLY A 128 -10.71 7.12 -3.69
N SER A 129 -11.81 7.34 -4.42
CA SER A 129 -12.61 6.30 -5.04
C SER A 129 -12.66 6.43 -6.56
N GLU A 130 -13.00 5.34 -7.24
CA GLU A 130 -13.23 5.32 -8.69
C GLU A 130 -12.03 5.80 -9.54
N ASN A 131 -10.80 5.77 -9.00
CA ASN A 131 -9.62 6.06 -9.78
C ASN A 131 -9.24 4.86 -10.64
N SER A 132 -8.84 5.12 -11.88
CA SER A 132 -8.38 4.11 -12.83
C SER A 132 -6.93 4.36 -13.21
N VAL A 133 -6.06 3.40 -12.92
CA VAL A 133 -4.64 3.44 -13.27
C VAL A 133 -4.34 2.36 -14.27
N LYS A 134 -3.77 2.75 -15.41
CA LYS A 134 -3.22 1.85 -16.42
C LYS A 134 -1.73 2.06 -16.55
N HIS A 135 -0.94 0.99 -16.48
CA HIS A 135 0.50 1.09 -16.70
C HIS A 135 0.96 0.10 -17.76
N THR A 136 2.04 0.43 -18.46
CA THR A 136 2.52 -0.38 -19.59
C THR A 136 3.74 -1.21 -19.25
N LYS A 137 4.58 -0.74 -18.32
CA LYS A 137 5.84 -1.39 -17.96
C LYS A 137 6.02 -1.47 -16.44
N TYR A 138 7.05 -2.18 -16.06
CA TYR A 138 7.53 -2.31 -14.68
C TYR A 138 8.85 -1.56 -14.49
N VAL A 139 9.08 -0.99 -13.33
CA VAL A 139 10.37 -0.37 -12.99
C VAL A 139 11.35 -1.47 -12.56
N ASN A 140 12.48 -1.56 -13.24
CA ASN A 140 13.55 -2.53 -12.92
C ASN A 140 13.04 -3.98 -12.75
N GLY A 141 12.05 -4.38 -13.54
CA GLY A 141 11.44 -5.71 -13.45
C GLY A 141 10.67 -5.99 -12.15
N ARG A 142 10.22 -4.97 -11.44
CA ARG A 142 9.44 -5.10 -10.20
C ARG A 142 7.98 -4.75 -10.41
N ARG A 143 7.08 -5.60 -9.93
CA ARG A 143 5.64 -5.27 -9.87
C ARG A 143 5.41 -4.10 -8.93
N PRO A 144 4.51 -3.16 -9.26
CA PRO A 144 4.21 -2.05 -8.39
C PRO A 144 3.49 -2.50 -7.11
N THR A 145 3.81 -1.84 -6.01
CA THR A 145 2.99 -1.92 -4.80
C THR A 145 1.75 -1.04 -4.99
N ILE A 146 0.58 -1.59 -4.67
CA ILE A 146 -0.70 -0.86 -4.77
C ILE A 146 -1.23 -0.64 -3.36
N THR A 147 -1.52 0.60 -3.01
CA THR A 147 -2.12 1.00 -1.74
C THR A 147 -3.40 1.77 -2.03
N GLU A 148 -4.53 1.24 -1.60
CA GLU A 148 -5.86 1.82 -1.78
C GLU A 148 -6.66 1.66 -0.49
N PRO A 149 -6.58 2.63 0.43
CA PRO A 149 -7.30 2.59 1.70
C PRO A 149 -8.82 2.67 1.52
N ILE A 150 -9.27 3.21 0.39
CA ILE A 150 -10.68 3.33 0.01
C ILE A 150 -10.88 2.49 -1.24
N GLY A 151 -11.86 1.60 -1.24
CA GLY A 151 -12.11 0.70 -2.38
C GLY A 151 -12.72 1.39 -3.60
N GLY A 152 -12.89 0.60 -4.69
CA GLY A 152 -13.49 1.09 -5.94
C GLY A 152 -12.48 1.64 -6.96
N ASN A 153 -11.19 1.54 -6.67
CA ASN A 153 -10.14 1.87 -7.61
C ASN A 153 -9.78 0.67 -8.49
N THR A 154 -9.18 0.92 -9.64
CA THR A 154 -8.68 -0.12 -10.55
C THR A 154 -7.24 0.15 -10.94
N THR A 155 -6.39 -0.87 -10.90
CA THR A 155 -5.01 -0.81 -11.40
C THR A 155 -4.77 -1.97 -12.35
N GLU A 156 -4.40 -1.67 -13.59
CA GLU A 156 -4.25 -2.66 -14.65
C GLU A 156 -2.93 -2.45 -15.41
N LYS A 157 -2.21 -3.56 -15.69
CA LYS A 157 -1.15 -3.55 -16.68
C LYS A 157 -1.74 -3.75 -18.07
N ILE A 158 -1.48 -2.81 -18.96
CA ILE A 158 -1.88 -2.88 -20.35
C ILE A 158 -0.66 -3.06 -21.28
N SER A 159 -0.87 -3.56 -22.48
CA SER A 159 0.19 -3.57 -23.50
C SER A 159 0.51 -2.14 -23.94
N ALA A 160 1.78 -1.87 -24.21
CA ALA A 160 2.16 -0.57 -24.76
C ALA A 160 1.42 -0.35 -26.11
N PRO A 161 0.86 0.85 -26.34
CA PRO A 161 0.25 1.15 -27.63
C PRO A 161 1.27 0.97 -28.74
N ALA A 162 0.89 0.26 -29.80
CA ALA A 162 1.76 0.07 -30.96
C ALA A 162 2.22 1.44 -31.48
N ALA A 163 3.52 1.62 -31.65
CA ALA A 163 4.06 2.84 -32.23
C ALA A 163 3.46 3.03 -33.63
N LYS A 164 2.70 4.09 -33.81
CA LYS A 164 2.26 4.48 -35.17
C LYS A 164 3.53 4.84 -35.97
N LYS A 165 3.85 4.00 -36.95
CA LYS A 165 4.88 4.31 -37.98
C LYS A 165 4.43 5.47 -38.82
#